data_28e0ac4922747ce7dd27d8ea739a5c69
#
_entry.id   28e0ac4922747ce7dd27d8ea739a5c69
#
_cell.length_a   1.000
_cell.length_b   1.000
_cell.length_c   1.000
_cell.angle_alpha   90.00
_cell.angle_beta   90.00
_cell.angle_gamma   90.00
#
_symmetry.space_group_name_H-M   'P 1'
#
loop_
_entity.id
_entity.type
_entity.pdbx_description
1 polymer ?
#
loop_
_entity_poly.entity_id
_entity_poly.type
_entity_poly.pdbx_seq_one_letter_code
_entity_poly.pdbx_strand_id
1 'polypeptide(L)'
;GAGEEEFRRSPVWQYIADRMRRSVEEAGELAEKVCELTEHLPSIVSKAQKDREQISALLRSMEEEFSAEAVFKGIENVRFQRFTASKDDKEDFAEIKDLVKKVRDQMKKSLEDVRKNFFPIPEAEMLARMNATKEPAEYLCGLTEEFHRRFSEKKREKNLVDFNDIEHIALKILRHPEAAEEYQRHFKAIFVDEYQDSSILQETLIQRISRGDNVYMVGDVKQSIYKFRLAEPEIFIGKYNSFAAGPRKEGAPEGEGRRIDLNRNFRCKGNIICCVNGIFSHVMDRTRGGIDYDENAALKKGVRYEGELDRKVSLHLVDSSGID
;
A
#
# COMPACT_ATOMS: atom_id res chain seq x y z
N GLY A 1 31.70 4.21 -9.51
CA GLY A 1 32.60 4.11 -8.35
C GLY A 1 31.95 3.41 -7.15
N ALA A 2 32.74 3.20 -6.07
CA ALA A 2 32.24 2.50 -4.88
C ALA A 2 30.97 3.13 -4.28
N GLY A 3 30.83 4.45 -4.31
CA GLY A 3 29.67 5.16 -3.80
C GLY A 3 28.38 4.96 -4.62
N GLU A 4 28.49 4.74 -5.92
CA GLU A 4 27.33 4.43 -6.78
C GLU A 4 26.81 3.02 -6.52
N GLU A 5 27.71 2.08 -6.28
CA GLU A 5 27.33 0.70 -5.98
C GLU A 5 26.66 0.58 -4.59
N GLU A 6 27.16 1.33 -3.61
CA GLU A 6 26.55 1.42 -2.28
C GLU A 6 25.17 2.10 -2.36
N PHE A 7 25.05 3.17 -3.14
CA PHE A 7 23.76 3.84 -3.38
C PHE A 7 22.75 2.90 -4.01
N ARG A 8 23.13 2.13 -5.03
CA ARG A 8 22.25 1.14 -5.68
C ARG A 8 21.76 0.04 -4.73
N ARG A 9 22.50 -0.24 -3.66
CA ARG A 9 22.09 -1.18 -2.59
C ARG A 9 21.24 -0.53 -1.50
N SER A 10 21.11 0.80 -1.50
CA SER A 10 20.37 1.51 -0.47
C SER A 10 18.86 1.24 -0.55
N PRO A 11 18.12 1.26 0.59
CA PRO A 11 16.65 1.14 0.60
C PRO A 11 15.96 2.25 -0.21
N VAL A 12 16.58 3.44 -0.28
CA VAL A 12 16.07 4.57 -1.06
C VAL A 12 16.09 4.24 -2.56
N TRP A 13 17.22 3.70 -3.04
CA TRP A 13 17.32 3.30 -4.44
C TRP A 13 16.35 2.16 -4.77
N GLN A 14 16.23 1.16 -3.92
CA GLN A 14 15.28 0.07 -4.11
C GLN A 14 13.84 0.56 -4.20
N TYR A 15 13.46 1.47 -3.31
CA TYR A 15 12.13 2.11 -3.35
C TYR A 15 11.89 2.85 -4.68
N ILE A 16 12.86 3.61 -5.15
CA ILE A 16 12.79 4.35 -6.42
C ILE A 16 12.67 3.37 -7.59
N ALA A 17 13.53 2.34 -7.62
CA ALA A 17 13.53 1.31 -8.64
C ALA A 17 12.17 0.58 -8.73
N ASP A 18 11.62 0.20 -7.59
CA ASP A 18 10.31 -0.47 -7.51
C ASP A 18 9.17 0.45 -8.00
N ARG A 19 9.24 1.72 -7.67
CA ARG A 19 8.25 2.70 -8.14
C ARG A 19 8.31 2.89 -9.66
N MET A 20 9.53 2.99 -10.22
CA MET A 20 9.71 3.07 -11.67
C MET A 20 9.20 1.82 -12.37
N ARG A 21 9.54 0.64 -11.84
CA ARG A 21 9.08 -0.64 -12.37
C ARG A 21 7.55 -0.71 -12.41
N ARG A 22 6.87 -0.42 -11.30
CA ARG A 22 5.40 -0.42 -11.23
C ARG A 22 4.75 0.51 -12.25
N SER A 23 5.32 1.69 -12.51
CA SER A 23 4.77 2.61 -13.51
C SER A 23 4.91 2.07 -14.93
N VAL A 24 5.99 1.33 -15.23
CA VAL A 24 6.16 0.68 -16.54
C VAL A 24 5.27 -0.58 -16.65
N GLU A 25 5.10 -1.34 -15.56
CA GLU A 25 4.16 -2.47 -15.46
C GLU A 25 2.72 -2.00 -15.73
N GLU A 26 2.29 -0.92 -15.09
CA GLU A 26 0.97 -0.30 -15.33
C GLU A 26 0.80 0.10 -16.81
N ALA A 27 1.82 0.66 -17.43
CA ALA A 27 1.79 0.95 -18.86
C ALA A 27 1.67 -0.33 -19.69
N GLY A 28 2.29 -1.43 -19.26
CA GLY A 28 2.18 -2.76 -19.89
C GLY A 28 0.76 -3.33 -19.81
N GLU A 29 0.13 -3.27 -18.63
CA GLU A 29 -1.26 -3.70 -18.43
C GLU A 29 -2.24 -2.88 -19.29
N LEU A 30 -2.02 -1.57 -19.38
CA LEU A 30 -2.83 -0.70 -20.23
C LEU A 30 -2.62 -0.99 -21.72
N ALA A 31 -1.40 -1.36 -22.14
CA ALA A 31 -1.14 -1.78 -23.51
C ALA A 31 -1.83 -3.10 -23.86
N GLU A 32 -1.86 -4.07 -22.93
CA GLU A 32 -2.62 -5.31 -23.09
C GLU A 32 -4.11 -5.02 -23.23
N LYS A 33 -4.66 -4.17 -22.36
CA LYS A 33 -6.07 -3.73 -22.46
C LYS A 33 -6.41 -3.08 -23.80
N VAL A 34 -5.48 -2.33 -24.41
CA VAL A 34 -5.68 -1.79 -25.77
C VAL A 34 -5.72 -2.91 -26.81
N CYS A 35 -4.88 -3.95 -26.66
CA CYS A 35 -4.92 -5.11 -27.56
C CYS A 35 -6.25 -5.85 -27.45
N GLU A 36 -6.74 -6.09 -26.23
CA GLU A 36 -8.05 -6.73 -25.99
C GLU A 36 -9.20 -5.94 -26.60
N LEU A 37 -9.25 -4.62 -26.36
CA LEU A 37 -10.28 -3.73 -26.90
C LEU A 37 -10.30 -3.70 -28.44
N THR A 38 -9.18 -3.99 -29.09
CA THR A 38 -9.02 -3.91 -30.54
C THR A 38 -8.85 -5.27 -31.21
N GLU A 39 -9.04 -6.37 -30.48
CA GLU A 39 -8.80 -7.74 -30.94
C GLU A 39 -9.54 -8.07 -32.25
N HIS A 40 -10.78 -7.60 -32.37
CA HIS A 40 -11.63 -7.78 -33.55
C HIS A 40 -11.32 -6.85 -34.72
N LEU A 41 -10.33 -5.96 -34.61
CA LEU A 41 -9.96 -4.94 -35.59
C LEU A 41 -8.54 -5.19 -36.14
N PRO A 42 -8.34 -6.02 -37.19
CA PRO A 42 -7.02 -6.44 -37.65
C PRO A 42 -6.06 -5.28 -37.97
N SER A 43 -6.56 -4.17 -38.53
CA SER A 43 -5.72 -3.02 -38.85
C SER A 43 -5.27 -2.19 -37.67
N ILE A 44 -5.93 -2.34 -36.52
CA ILE A 44 -5.64 -1.62 -35.28
C ILE A 44 -4.86 -2.50 -34.32
N VAL A 45 -5.29 -3.76 -34.10
CA VAL A 45 -4.67 -4.69 -33.15
C VAL A 45 -3.18 -4.92 -33.45
N SER A 46 -2.81 -5.03 -34.72
CA SER A 46 -1.41 -5.16 -35.15
C SER A 46 -0.53 -3.98 -34.71
N LYS A 47 -1.10 -2.78 -34.60
CA LYS A 47 -0.42 -1.57 -34.12
C LYS A 47 -0.39 -1.53 -32.57
N ALA A 48 -1.47 -1.97 -31.93
CA ALA A 48 -1.52 -2.11 -30.49
C ALA A 48 -0.49 -3.13 -29.97
N GLN A 49 -0.36 -4.26 -30.66
CA GLN A 49 0.65 -5.28 -30.36
C GLN A 49 2.09 -4.72 -30.45
N LYS A 50 2.39 -3.88 -31.45
CA LYS A 50 3.70 -3.21 -31.54
C LYS A 50 3.95 -2.26 -30.38
N ASP A 51 2.94 -1.51 -29.94
CA ASP A 51 3.05 -0.64 -28.77
C ASP A 51 3.32 -1.48 -27.53
N ARG A 52 2.59 -2.60 -27.32
CA ARG A 52 2.78 -3.55 -26.23
C ARG A 52 4.18 -4.18 -26.24
N GLU A 53 4.66 -4.62 -27.40
CA GLU A 53 5.99 -5.24 -27.57
C GLU A 53 7.12 -4.30 -27.13
N GLN A 54 7.01 -2.99 -27.44
CA GLN A 54 8.00 -1.99 -27.03
C GLN A 54 8.02 -1.84 -25.49
N ILE A 55 6.85 -1.79 -24.85
CA ILE A 55 6.76 -1.68 -23.38
C ILE A 55 7.26 -2.97 -22.71
N SER A 56 6.90 -4.14 -23.26
CA SER A 56 7.39 -5.43 -22.75
C SER A 56 8.92 -5.58 -22.90
N ALA A 57 9.50 -5.02 -23.97
CA ALA A 57 10.95 -4.99 -24.14
C ALA A 57 11.61 -4.08 -23.10
N LEU A 58 10.99 -2.95 -22.77
CA LEU A 58 11.46 -2.06 -21.70
C LEU A 58 11.42 -2.77 -20.34
N LEU A 59 10.33 -3.46 -20.02
CA LEU A 59 10.22 -4.25 -18.77
C LEU A 59 11.32 -5.31 -18.66
N ARG A 60 11.54 -6.09 -19.70
CA ARG A 60 12.62 -7.10 -19.72
C ARG A 60 13.99 -6.48 -19.48
N SER A 61 14.27 -5.32 -20.11
CA SER A 61 15.55 -4.62 -19.88
C SER A 61 15.74 -4.17 -18.42
N MET A 62 14.64 -3.88 -17.71
CA MET A 62 14.67 -3.52 -16.29
C MET A 62 14.88 -4.74 -15.37
N GLU A 63 14.55 -5.94 -15.83
CA GLU A 63 14.79 -7.19 -15.10
C GLU A 63 16.25 -7.67 -15.22
N GLU A 64 16.84 -7.50 -16.40
CA GLU A 64 18.22 -7.93 -16.68
C GLU A 64 19.25 -7.03 -15.97
N GLU A 65 19.14 -5.72 -16.12
CA GLU A 65 20.00 -4.74 -15.46
C GLU A 65 19.23 -3.44 -15.21
N PHE A 66 18.86 -3.20 -13.95
CA PHE A 66 18.17 -1.98 -13.59
C PHE A 66 19.16 -0.80 -13.49
N SER A 67 19.07 0.11 -14.47
CA SER A 67 19.69 1.43 -14.36
C SER A 67 18.69 2.50 -14.77
N ALA A 68 18.66 3.61 -14.01
CA ALA A 68 17.77 4.73 -14.33
C ALA A 68 18.02 5.26 -15.75
N GLU A 69 19.27 5.39 -16.17
CA GLU A 69 19.64 5.85 -17.50
C GLU A 69 19.10 4.92 -18.60
N ALA A 70 19.19 3.60 -18.41
CA ALA A 70 18.67 2.62 -19.36
C ALA A 70 17.12 2.72 -19.45
N VAL A 71 16.45 2.90 -18.32
CA VAL A 71 14.98 3.08 -18.29
C VAL A 71 14.57 4.36 -19.02
N PHE A 72 15.27 5.49 -18.80
CA PHE A 72 14.99 6.74 -19.52
C PHE A 72 15.21 6.60 -21.01
N LYS A 73 16.35 6.05 -21.43
CA LYS A 73 16.63 5.79 -22.85
C LYS A 73 15.59 4.85 -23.45
N GLY A 74 15.18 3.83 -22.71
CA GLY A 74 14.13 2.91 -23.10
C GLY A 74 12.80 3.63 -23.33
N ILE A 75 12.36 4.46 -22.38
CA ILE A 75 11.12 5.25 -22.50
C ILE A 75 11.22 6.24 -23.67
N GLU A 76 12.37 6.88 -23.87
CA GLU A 76 12.60 7.80 -24.99
C GLU A 76 12.55 7.12 -26.35
N ASN A 77 12.87 5.84 -26.41
CA ASN A 77 12.85 5.04 -27.63
C ASN A 77 11.45 4.48 -27.95
N VAL A 78 10.50 4.48 -27.03
CA VAL A 78 9.13 4.03 -27.29
C VAL A 78 8.47 4.94 -28.32
N ARG A 79 8.05 4.37 -29.45
CA ARG A 79 7.37 5.08 -30.55
C ARG A 79 5.97 4.54 -30.72
N PHE A 80 5.00 5.22 -30.15
CA PHE A 80 3.60 4.82 -30.23
C PHE A 80 3.07 4.91 -31.65
N GLN A 81 2.44 3.85 -32.09
CA GLN A 81 1.87 3.76 -33.43
C GLN A 81 0.65 4.69 -33.60
N ARG A 82 0.49 5.27 -34.79
CA ARG A 82 -0.73 6.01 -35.10
C ARG A 82 -1.84 5.03 -35.49
N PHE A 83 -2.91 5.00 -34.73
CA PHE A 83 -4.07 4.16 -35.03
C PHE A 83 -4.89 4.78 -36.20
N THR A 84 -4.90 4.09 -37.32
CA THR A 84 -5.66 4.45 -38.50
C THR A 84 -6.36 3.18 -38.95
N ALA A 85 -7.69 3.17 -38.86
CA ALA A 85 -8.51 2.05 -39.26
C ALA A 85 -8.56 1.89 -40.79
N SER A 86 -8.61 0.64 -41.23
CA SER A 86 -8.94 0.29 -42.61
C SER A 86 -10.38 0.68 -42.94
N LYS A 87 -10.79 0.51 -44.22
CA LYS A 87 -12.20 0.77 -44.61
C LYS A 87 -13.15 -0.19 -43.87
N ASP A 88 -12.71 -1.44 -43.68
CA ASP A 88 -13.51 -2.50 -43.08
C ASP A 88 -13.64 -2.32 -41.55
N ASP A 89 -12.61 -1.81 -40.87
CA ASP A 89 -12.61 -1.61 -39.41
C ASP A 89 -13.15 -0.23 -38.99
N LYS A 90 -13.54 0.64 -39.92
CA LYS A 90 -13.75 2.06 -39.64
C LYS A 90 -14.97 2.33 -38.77
N GLU A 91 -16.07 1.63 -38.99
CA GLU A 91 -17.30 1.80 -38.20
C GLU A 91 -17.11 1.26 -36.78
N ASP A 92 -16.65 0.03 -36.65
CA ASP A 92 -16.42 -0.61 -35.36
C ASP A 92 -15.36 0.13 -34.51
N PHE A 93 -14.30 0.63 -35.19
CA PHE A 93 -13.30 1.44 -34.48
C PHE A 93 -13.86 2.79 -34.02
N ALA A 94 -14.81 3.38 -34.75
CA ALA A 94 -15.42 4.63 -34.34
C ALA A 94 -16.18 4.51 -33.00
N GLU A 95 -16.82 3.36 -32.73
CA GLU A 95 -17.54 3.10 -31.50
C GLU A 95 -16.64 3.04 -30.28
N ILE A 96 -15.43 2.47 -30.40
CA ILE A 96 -14.51 2.29 -29.27
C ILE A 96 -13.37 3.30 -29.22
N LYS A 97 -13.26 4.19 -30.22
CA LYS A 97 -12.13 5.10 -30.41
C LYS A 97 -11.82 5.95 -29.19
N ASP A 98 -12.85 6.51 -28.57
CA ASP A 98 -12.66 7.39 -27.40
C ASP A 98 -12.17 6.61 -26.19
N LEU A 99 -12.67 5.38 -26.00
CA LEU A 99 -12.19 4.48 -24.95
C LEU A 99 -10.73 4.08 -25.17
N VAL A 100 -10.41 3.64 -26.38
CA VAL A 100 -9.03 3.28 -26.77
C VAL A 100 -8.09 4.46 -26.61
N LYS A 101 -8.52 5.67 -27.01
CA LYS A 101 -7.75 6.89 -26.82
C LYS A 101 -7.48 7.16 -25.34
N LYS A 102 -8.51 7.08 -24.50
CA LYS A 102 -8.38 7.31 -23.06
C LYS A 102 -7.38 6.34 -22.41
N VAL A 103 -7.47 5.05 -22.72
CA VAL A 103 -6.54 4.03 -22.18
C VAL A 103 -5.12 4.29 -22.68
N ARG A 104 -4.93 4.63 -23.96
CA ARG A 104 -3.60 4.97 -24.50
C ARG A 104 -3.01 6.26 -23.91
N ASP A 105 -3.84 7.23 -23.63
CA ASP A 105 -3.37 8.47 -22.99
C ASP A 105 -2.93 8.21 -21.54
N GLN A 106 -3.64 7.32 -20.82
CA GLN A 106 -3.20 6.86 -19.49
C GLN A 106 -1.87 6.09 -19.59
N MET A 107 -1.74 5.15 -20.51
CA MET A 107 -0.50 4.39 -20.76
C MET A 107 0.70 5.31 -21.01
N LYS A 108 0.53 6.33 -21.88
CA LYS A 108 1.59 7.32 -22.14
C LYS A 108 1.92 8.13 -20.90
N LYS A 109 0.90 8.51 -20.12
CA LYS A 109 1.06 9.26 -18.90
C LYS A 109 1.86 8.48 -17.86
N SER A 110 1.62 7.18 -17.69
CA SER A 110 2.39 6.35 -16.74
C SER A 110 3.89 6.34 -17.09
N LEU A 111 4.25 6.27 -18.40
CA LEU A 111 5.66 6.39 -18.82
C LEU A 111 6.21 7.80 -18.67
N GLU A 112 5.41 8.83 -18.95
CA GLU A 112 5.82 10.23 -18.80
C GLU A 112 6.04 10.60 -17.34
N ASP A 113 5.23 10.06 -16.42
CA ASP A 113 5.35 10.26 -14.98
C ASP A 113 6.67 9.69 -14.45
N VAL A 114 7.18 8.58 -15.01
CA VAL A 114 8.53 8.09 -14.70
C VAL A 114 9.56 9.16 -15.04
N ARG A 115 9.51 9.74 -16.22
CA ARG A 115 10.45 10.79 -16.66
C ARG A 115 10.41 12.05 -15.80
N LYS A 116 9.20 12.48 -15.42
CA LYS A 116 8.98 13.73 -14.69
C LYS A 116 9.31 13.62 -13.20
N ASN A 117 8.95 12.49 -12.59
CA ASN A 117 8.92 12.40 -11.14
C ASN A 117 10.17 11.73 -10.55
N PHE A 118 10.89 10.89 -11.33
CA PHE A 118 11.95 10.10 -10.75
C PHE A 118 13.36 10.57 -11.08
N PHE A 119 13.66 10.94 -12.34
CA PHE A 119 15.01 11.35 -12.70
C PHE A 119 15.05 12.36 -13.84
N PRO A 120 14.79 13.64 -13.55
CA PRO A 120 15.01 14.68 -14.56
C PRO A 120 16.50 14.97 -14.82
N ILE A 121 17.40 14.29 -14.07
CA ILE A 121 18.85 14.53 -14.13
C ILE A 121 19.62 13.20 -14.17
N PRO A 122 20.85 13.18 -14.76
CA PRO A 122 21.72 12.01 -14.75
C PRO A 122 22.02 11.48 -13.34
N GLU A 123 22.21 10.16 -13.20
CA GLU A 123 22.46 9.48 -11.92
C GLU A 123 23.64 10.08 -11.16
N ALA A 124 24.74 10.40 -11.87
CA ALA A 124 25.91 11.03 -11.27
C ALA A 124 25.61 12.43 -10.67
N GLU A 125 24.77 13.21 -11.35
CA GLU A 125 24.34 14.52 -10.84
C GLU A 125 23.40 14.37 -9.63
N MET A 126 22.53 13.35 -9.64
CA MET A 126 21.68 13.04 -8.49
C MET A 126 22.51 12.66 -7.27
N LEU A 127 23.52 11.80 -7.45
CA LEU A 127 24.43 11.41 -6.40
C LEU A 127 25.23 12.64 -5.86
N ALA A 128 25.67 13.52 -6.73
CA ALA A 128 26.33 14.77 -6.33
C ALA A 128 25.41 15.68 -5.50
N ARG A 129 24.15 15.83 -5.91
CA ARG A 129 23.14 16.60 -5.17
C ARG A 129 22.79 15.95 -3.81
N MET A 130 22.67 14.62 -3.76
CA MET A 130 22.48 13.91 -2.49
C MET A 130 23.66 14.11 -1.56
N ASN A 131 24.90 14.01 -2.05
CA ASN A 131 26.09 14.27 -1.26
C ASN A 131 26.14 15.72 -0.76
N ALA A 132 25.67 16.69 -1.54
CA ALA A 132 25.58 18.08 -1.11
C ALA A 132 24.56 18.31 0.02
N THR A 133 23.55 17.42 0.18
CA THR A 133 22.59 17.49 1.30
C THR A 133 23.10 16.80 2.57
N LYS A 134 24.24 16.10 2.53
CA LYS A 134 24.76 15.32 3.64
C LYS A 134 25.04 16.17 4.88
N GLU A 135 25.81 17.23 4.71
CA GLU A 135 26.18 18.14 5.82
C GLU A 135 24.96 18.80 6.47
N PRO A 136 24.01 19.41 5.71
CA PRO A 136 22.75 19.89 6.29
C PRO A 136 21.92 18.82 7.01
N ALA A 137 21.88 17.59 6.48
CA ALA A 137 21.15 16.48 7.10
C ALA A 137 21.83 16.03 8.41
N GLU A 138 23.15 15.90 8.44
CA GLU A 138 23.91 15.58 9.64
C GLU A 138 23.74 16.66 10.73
N TYR A 139 23.76 17.94 10.32
CA TYR A 139 23.47 19.04 11.23
C TYR A 139 22.07 18.97 11.82
N LEU A 140 21.06 18.69 10.99
CA LEU A 140 19.68 18.54 11.45
C LEU A 140 19.52 17.34 12.40
N CYS A 141 20.17 16.22 12.12
CA CYS A 141 20.20 15.07 13.03
C CYS A 141 20.81 15.46 14.38
N GLY A 142 21.98 16.09 14.37
CA GLY A 142 22.65 16.56 15.60
C GLY A 142 21.79 17.56 16.40
N LEU A 143 21.10 18.48 15.71
CA LEU A 143 20.18 19.42 16.34
C LEU A 143 18.99 18.67 16.98
N THR A 144 18.46 17.66 16.31
CA THR A 144 17.34 16.83 16.82
C THR A 144 17.77 16.03 18.06
N GLU A 145 18.95 15.44 18.04
CA GLU A 145 19.52 14.71 19.20
C GLU A 145 19.72 15.65 20.40
N GLU A 146 20.27 16.83 20.16
CA GLU A 146 20.48 17.83 21.22
C GLU A 146 19.16 18.34 21.79
N PHE A 147 18.16 18.59 20.92
CA PHE A 147 16.81 18.92 21.36
C PHE A 147 16.21 17.82 22.24
N HIS A 148 16.31 16.56 21.80
CA HIS A 148 15.79 15.41 22.55
C HIS A 148 16.47 15.28 23.92
N ARG A 149 17.78 15.47 23.96
CA ARG A 149 18.54 15.45 25.21
C ARG A 149 18.07 16.53 26.19
N ARG A 150 18.01 17.80 25.73
CA ARG A 150 17.56 18.93 26.57
C ARG A 150 16.11 18.79 27.00
N PHE A 151 15.24 18.32 26.10
CA PHE A 151 13.84 18.10 26.41
C PHE A 151 13.65 17.01 27.47
N SER A 152 14.40 15.93 27.37
CA SER A 152 14.40 14.85 28.36
C SER A 152 14.93 15.30 29.72
N GLU A 153 16.00 16.11 29.76
CA GLU A 153 16.53 16.71 30.97
C GLU A 153 15.49 17.62 31.63
N LYS A 154 14.81 18.44 30.82
CA LYS A 154 13.76 19.35 31.32
C LYS A 154 12.55 18.63 31.91
N LYS A 155 12.15 17.51 31.27
CA LYS A 155 11.12 16.63 31.84
C LYS A 155 11.54 16.04 33.19
N ARG A 156 12.78 15.57 33.32
CA ARG A 156 13.31 15.02 34.56
C ARG A 156 13.37 16.07 35.70
N GLU A 157 13.83 17.29 35.38
CA GLU A 157 13.85 18.39 36.38
C GLU A 157 12.47 18.69 36.93
N LYS A 158 11.44 18.51 36.11
CA LYS A 158 10.04 18.77 36.49
C LYS A 158 9.29 17.55 37.00
N ASN A 159 9.94 16.37 37.03
CA ASN A 159 9.32 15.09 37.33
C ASN A 159 8.09 14.78 36.46
N LEU A 160 8.22 15.07 35.14
CA LEU A 160 7.17 14.84 34.16
C LEU A 160 7.60 13.74 33.18
N VAL A 161 6.60 12.99 32.71
CA VAL A 161 6.69 12.04 31.59
C VAL A 161 5.57 12.35 30.60
N ASP A 162 5.82 12.19 29.33
CA ASP A 162 4.77 12.21 28.29
C ASP A 162 4.32 10.78 27.94
N PHE A 163 3.30 10.66 27.07
CA PHE A 163 2.77 9.35 26.69
C PHE A 163 3.82 8.44 26.03
N ASN A 164 4.69 9.01 25.19
CA ASN A 164 5.77 8.24 24.58
C ASN A 164 6.78 7.75 25.62
N ASP A 165 7.10 8.57 26.61
CA ASP A 165 7.98 8.16 27.71
C ASP A 165 7.41 6.95 28.45
N ILE A 166 6.08 6.95 28.71
CA ILE A 166 5.42 5.84 29.42
C ILE A 166 5.59 4.53 28.66
N GLU A 167 5.32 4.52 27.36
CA GLU A 167 5.48 3.33 26.53
C GLU A 167 6.95 2.87 26.46
N HIS A 168 7.90 3.79 26.27
CA HIS A 168 9.32 3.47 26.23
C HIS A 168 9.87 2.99 27.57
N ILE A 169 9.44 3.58 28.69
CA ILE A 169 9.82 3.15 30.04
C ILE A 169 9.27 1.76 30.32
N ALA A 170 8.00 1.51 29.99
CA ALA A 170 7.37 0.20 30.12
C ALA A 170 8.16 -0.87 29.36
N LEU A 171 8.50 -0.58 28.09
CA LEU A 171 9.31 -1.49 27.28
C LEU A 171 10.71 -1.72 27.84
N LYS A 172 11.34 -0.67 28.42
CA LYS A 172 12.63 -0.78 29.07
C LYS A 172 12.57 -1.67 30.32
N ILE A 173 11.51 -1.55 31.12
CA ILE A 173 11.26 -2.42 32.28
C ILE A 173 11.06 -3.87 31.81
N LEU A 174 10.22 -4.09 30.80
CA LEU A 174 9.91 -5.42 30.27
C LEU A 174 11.05 -6.08 29.48
N ARG A 175 12.18 -5.40 29.27
CA ARG A 175 13.43 -6.02 28.80
C ARG A 175 14.07 -6.91 29.87
N HIS A 176 13.78 -6.66 31.14
CA HIS A 176 14.22 -7.52 32.23
C HIS A 176 13.33 -8.77 32.30
N PRO A 177 13.90 -9.97 32.15
CA PRO A 177 13.11 -11.22 32.10
C PRO A 177 12.18 -11.40 33.30
N GLU A 178 12.66 -11.12 34.48
CA GLU A 178 11.90 -11.25 35.75
C GLU A 178 10.62 -10.40 35.73
N ALA A 179 10.71 -9.15 35.26
CA ALA A 179 9.55 -8.27 35.13
C ALA A 179 8.56 -8.79 34.05
N ALA A 180 9.05 -9.23 32.93
CA ALA A 180 8.20 -9.79 31.85
C ALA A 180 7.48 -11.06 32.34
N GLU A 181 8.18 -11.99 33.01
CA GLU A 181 7.62 -13.22 33.58
C GLU A 181 6.55 -12.96 34.64
N GLU A 182 6.72 -11.92 35.44
CA GLU A 182 5.71 -11.52 36.42
C GLU A 182 4.39 -11.16 35.75
N TYR A 183 4.42 -10.31 34.70
CA TYR A 183 3.23 -9.94 33.94
C TYR A 183 2.65 -11.11 33.17
N GLN A 184 3.49 -11.96 32.55
CA GLN A 184 3.06 -13.17 31.86
C GLN A 184 2.29 -14.12 32.77
N ARG A 185 2.70 -14.24 34.03
CA ARG A 185 1.99 -15.04 35.07
C ARG A 185 0.71 -14.36 35.55
N HIS A 186 0.74 -13.03 35.64
CA HIS A 186 -0.39 -12.25 36.13
C HIS A 186 -1.56 -12.23 35.15
N PHE A 187 -1.32 -12.04 33.85
CA PHE A 187 -2.37 -11.94 32.86
C PHE A 187 -2.82 -13.32 32.38
N LYS A 188 -4.06 -13.69 32.72
CA LYS A 188 -4.70 -14.91 32.20
C LYS A 188 -5.05 -14.79 30.73
N ALA A 189 -5.51 -13.61 30.32
CA ALA A 189 -5.85 -13.28 28.93
C ALA A 189 -5.57 -11.79 28.70
N ILE A 190 -5.18 -11.45 27.48
CA ILE A 190 -4.91 -10.10 26.99
C ILE A 190 -5.85 -9.87 25.83
N PHE A 191 -6.68 -8.83 25.92
CA PHE A 191 -7.62 -8.45 24.85
C PHE A 191 -7.18 -7.13 24.25
N VAL A 192 -7.05 -7.09 22.93
CA VAL A 192 -6.69 -5.89 22.18
C VAL A 192 -7.78 -5.62 21.15
N ASP A 193 -8.40 -4.47 21.29
CA ASP A 193 -9.40 -3.98 20.34
C ASP A 193 -8.76 -3.00 19.35
N GLU A 194 -9.39 -2.80 18.18
CA GLU A 194 -8.90 -1.94 17.09
C GLU A 194 -7.43 -2.23 16.72
N TYR A 195 -7.11 -3.53 16.67
CA TYR A 195 -5.72 -3.98 16.54
C TYR A 195 -5.02 -3.47 15.26
N GLN A 196 -5.76 -3.12 14.21
CA GLN A 196 -5.24 -2.52 12.99
C GLN A 196 -4.58 -1.14 13.22
N ASP A 197 -4.87 -0.49 14.36
CA ASP A 197 -4.32 0.81 14.71
C ASP A 197 -3.14 0.73 15.69
N SER A 198 -2.66 -0.50 15.96
CA SER A 198 -1.52 -0.72 16.85
C SER A 198 -0.20 -0.30 16.22
N SER A 199 0.68 0.31 17.02
CA SER A 199 2.05 0.62 16.64
C SER A 199 2.99 -0.57 16.90
N ILE A 200 4.17 -0.56 16.28
CA ILE A 200 5.24 -1.56 16.54
C ILE A 200 5.61 -1.58 18.04
N LEU A 201 5.61 -0.42 18.70
CA LEU A 201 5.94 -0.32 20.12
C LEU A 201 4.89 -1.02 20.98
N GLN A 202 3.61 -0.78 20.71
CA GLN A 202 2.49 -1.42 21.41
C GLN A 202 2.47 -2.93 21.16
N GLU A 203 2.67 -3.37 19.94
CA GLU A 203 2.81 -4.79 19.63
C GLU A 203 3.96 -5.44 20.41
N THR A 204 5.12 -4.76 20.50
CA THR A 204 6.27 -5.26 21.24
C THR A 204 5.96 -5.37 22.74
N LEU A 205 5.23 -4.41 23.32
CA LEU A 205 4.77 -4.47 24.72
C LEU A 205 3.84 -5.66 24.94
N ILE A 206 2.86 -5.86 24.07
CA ILE A 206 1.91 -6.98 24.13
C ILE A 206 2.67 -8.32 24.07
N GLN A 207 3.60 -8.46 23.15
CA GLN A 207 4.41 -9.68 23.03
C GLN A 207 5.24 -9.96 24.29
N ARG A 208 5.78 -8.92 24.95
CA ARG A 208 6.58 -9.09 26.18
C ARG A 208 5.77 -9.56 27.38
N ILE A 209 4.51 -9.14 27.50
CA ILE A 209 3.63 -9.54 28.60
C ILE A 209 2.78 -10.78 28.29
N SER A 210 2.84 -11.28 27.07
CA SER A 210 2.12 -12.46 26.60
C SER A 210 2.91 -13.74 26.81
N ARG A 211 2.18 -14.85 27.04
CA ARG A 211 2.74 -16.22 27.00
C ARG A 211 2.76 -16.82 25.59
N GLY A 212 2.21 -16.11 24.58
CA GLY A 212 2.06 -16.60 23.22
C GLY A 212 0.74 -17.32 22.93
N ASP A 213 -0.01 -17.71 23.94
CA ASP A 213 -1.28 -18.45 23.83
C ASP A 213 -2.49 -17.70 24.41
N ASN A 214 -2.28 -16.55 25.02
CA ASN A 214 -3.26 -15.83 25.83
C ASN A 214 -3.65 -14.44 25.26
N VAL A 215 -3.38 -14.16 24.00
CA VAL A 215 -3.73 -12.87 23.34
C VAL A 215 -4.93 -13.07 22.40
N TYR A 216 -5.94 -12.24 22.60
CA TYR A 216 -7.11 -12.14 21.74
C TYR A 216 -7.14 -10.74 21.10
N MET A 217 -7.06 -10.69 19.78
CA MET A 217 -6.98 -9.46 19.01
C MET A 217 -8.22 -9.31 18.15
N VAL A 218 -8.84 -8.15 18.17
CA VAL A 218 -9.97 -7.79 17.31
C VAL A 218 -9.59 -6.56 16.49
N GLY A 219 -9.95 -6.57 15.21
CA GLY A 219 -9.67 -5.44 14.34
C GLY A 219 -10.27 -5.64 12.95
N ASP A 220 -10.19 -4.61 12.16
CA ASP A 220 -10.63 -4.60 10.78
C ASP A 220 -9.64 -3.80 9.91
N VAL A 221 -8.84 -4.49 9.10
CA VAL A 221 -7.85 -3.86 8.19
C VAL A 221 -8.48 -2.76 7.33
N LYS A 222 -9.75 -2.92 6.93
CA LYS A 222 -10.48 -1.93 6.13
C LYS A 222 -10.72 -0.61 6.84
N GLN A 223 -10.60 -0.58 8.18
CA GLN A 223 -10.78 0.61 9.01
C GLN A 223 -9.45 1.23 9.46
N SER A 224 -8.32 0.75 8.96
CA SER A 224 -7.02 1.31 9.28
C SER A 224 -6.81 2.66 8.61
N ILE A 225 -6.97 3.73 9.37
CA ILE A 225 -6.84 5.12 8.91
C ILE A 225 -5.81 5.94 9.70
N TYR A 226 -5.14 5.32 10.70
CA TYR A 226 -4.23 6.00 11.62
C TYR A 226 -2.74 5.80 11.31
N LYS A 227 -2.37 5.43 10.08
CA LYS A 227 -0.96 5.29 9.67
C LYS A 227 -0.14 6.57 9.94
N PHE A 228 -0.75 7.74 9.82
CA PHE A 228 -0.12 9.03 10.17
C PHE A 228 0.15 9.21 11.68
N ARG A 229 -0.39 8.34 12.54
CA ARG A 229 -0.12 8.25 13.99
C ARG A 229 0.77 7.06 14.35
N LEU A 230 1.58 6.59 13.41
CA LEU A 230 2.48 5.44 13.59
C LEU A 230 1.76 4.10 13.80
N ALA A 231 0.47 4.00 13.44
CA ALA A 231 -0.19 2.71 13.32
C ALA A 231 0.46 1.92 12.17
N GLU A 232 0.66 0.62 12.39
CA GLU A 232 1.32 -0.28 11.44
C GLU A 232 0.35 -1.43 11.06
N PRO A 233 -0.55 -1.20 10.11
CA PRO A 233 -1.54 -2.20 9.69
C PRO A 233 -0.93 -3.51 9.21
N GLU A 234 0.30 -3.46 8.72
CA GLU A 234 1.08 -4.60 8.25
C GLU A 234 1.29 -5.65 9.34
N ILE A 235 1.29 -5.26 10.62
CA ILE A 235 1.34 -6.20 11.77
C ILE A 235 0.08 -7.07 11.78
N PHE A 236 -1.09 -6.45 11.63
CA PHE A 236 -2.37 -7.17 11.62
C PHE A 236 -2.51 -8.01 10.34
N ILE A 237 -2.16 -7.47 9.18
CA ILE A 237 -2.16 -8.18 7.89
C ILE A 237 -1.24 -9.41 7.96
N GLY A 238 -0.08 -9.30 8.57
CA GLY A 238 0.84 -10.42 8.78
C GLY A 238 0.20 -11.56 9.58
N LYS A 239 -0.47 -11.24 10.70
CA LYS A 239 -1.21 -12.22 11.51
C LYS A 239 -2.42 -12.79 10.75
N TYR A 240 -3.17 -11.95 10.05
CA TYR A 240 -4.30 -12.36 9.24
C TYR A 240 -3.91 -13.40 8.19
N ASN A 241 -2.77 -13.24 7.55
CA ASN A 241 -2.26 -14.14 6.53
C ASN A 241 -1.61 -15.41 7.09
N SER A 242 -1.01 -15.34 8.27
CA SER A 242 -0.26 -16.47 8.87
C SER A 242 -1.13 -17.36 9.75
N PHE A 243 -2.20 -16.84 10.37
CA PHE A 243 -3.04 -17.61 11.28
C PHE A 243 -4.00 -18.53 10.52
N ALA A 244 -4.18 -19.74 11.01
CA ALA A 244 -5.08 -20.71 10.43
C ALA A 244 -6.55 -20.25 10.56
N ALA A 245 -7.31 -20.32 9.47
CA ALA A 245 -8.70 -19.88 9.45
C ALA A 245 -9.64 -20.84 10.20
N GLY A 246 -10.62 -20.27 10.92
CA GLY A 246 -11.67 -20.98 11.62
C GLY A 246 -11.29 -21.47 13.03
N PRO A 247 -12.24 -22.15 13.71
CA PRO A 247 -12.04 -22.61 15.08
C PRO A 247 -10.95 -23.68 15.17
N ARG A 248 -10.37 -23.81 16.37
CA ARG A 248 -9.34 -24.81 16.64
C ARG A 248 -9.90 -26.22 16.37
N LYS A 249 -9.18 -26.99 15.56
CA LYS A 249 -9.50 -28.38 15.32
C LYS A 249 -8.91 -29.25 16.42
N GLU A 250 -9.55 -30.39 16.69
CA GLU A 250 -9.01 -31.38 17.61
C GLU A 250 -7.63 -31.87 17.13
N GLY A 251 -6.64 -31.87 18.02
CA GLY A 251 -5.25 -32.22 17.69
C GLY A 251 -4.41 -31.09 17.08
N ALA A 252 -4.92 -29.85 16.95
CA ALA A 252 -4.10 -28.74 16.49
C ALA A 252 -2.99 -28.42 17.50
N PRO A 253 -1.78 -28.00 17.03
CA PRO A 253 -0.66 -27.63 17.89
C PRO A 253 -1.04 -26.58 18.92
N GLU A 254 -0.53 -26.71 20.15
CA GLU A 254 -0.64 -25.66 21.16
C GLU A 254 0.09 -24.39 20.70
N GLY A 255 -0.50 -23.21 20.95
CA GLY A 255 0.08 -21.93 20.56
C GLY A 255 -0.12 -21.53 19.11
N GLU A 256 -0.77 -22.37 18.26
CA GLU A 256 -1.09 -22.01 16.91
C GLU A 256 -2.14 -20.88 16.89
N GLY A 257 -1.80 -19.75 16.25
CA GLY A 257 -2.71 -18.61 16.07
C GLY A 257 -3.91 -18.98 15.21
N ARG A 258 -5.09 -18.52 15.61
CA ARG A 258 -6.36 -18.77 14.89
C ARG A 258 -7.01 -17.48 14.47
N ARG A 259 -7.53 -17.47 13.23
CA ARG A 259 -8.28 -16.38 12.65
C ARG A 259 -9.76 -16.74 12.55
N ILE A 260 -10.62 -15.87 13.05
CA ILE A 260 -12.07 -15.98 12.92
C ILE A 260 -12.58 -14.74 12.20
N ASP A 261 -13.12 -14.92 11.00
CA ASP A 261 -13.64 -13.82 10.19
C ASP A 261 -15.09 -13.50 10.60
N LEU A 262 -15.34 -12.28 11.08
CA LEU A 262 -16.63 -11.77 11.50
C LEU A 262 -17.18 -10.83 10.41
N ASN A 263 -17.85 -11.38 9.40
CA ASN A 263 -18.36 -10.61 8.26
C ASN A 263 -19.83 -10.20 8.38
N ARG A 264 -20.55 -10.57 9.46
CA ARG A 264 -21.93 -10.15 9.67
C ARG A 264 -22.01 -8.78 10.34
N ASN A 265 -22.64 -7.84 9.63
CA ASN A 265 -22.89 -6.50 10.14
C ASN A 265 -24.28 -6.40 10.74
N PHE A 266 -24.35 -6.08 12.06
CA PHE A 266 -25.57 -5.93 12.84
C PHE A 266 -25.96 -4.46 13.08
N ARG A 267 -25.17 -3.52 12.54
CA ARG A 267 -25.33 -2.07 12.76
C ARG A 267 -26.04 -1.38 11.60
N CYS A 268 -25.71 -1.76 10.37
CA CYS A 268 -26.14 -1.02 9.18
C CYS A 268 -27.34 -1.71 8.49
N LYS A 269 -28.15 -0.89 7.80
CA LYS A 269 -29.21 -1.37 6.91
C LYS A 269 -28.61 -1.98 5.63
N GLY A 270 -29.38 -2.87 4.98
CA GLY A 270 -28.91 -3.64 3.83
C GLY A 270 -28.44 -2.80 2.66
N ASN A 271 -29.11 -1.69 2.34
CA ASN A 271 -28.69 -0.77 1.26
C ASN A 271 -27.32 -0.10 1.52
N ILE A 272 -27.01 0.22 2.78
CA ILE A 272 -25.70 0.77 3.15
C ILE A 272 -24.61 -0.30 2.95
N ILE A 273 -24.89 -1.55 3.40
CA ILE A 273 -23.97 -2.68 3.22
C ILE A 273 -23.70 -2.94 1.74
N CYS A 274 -24.75 -2.94 0.90
CA CYS A 274 -24.61 -3.11 -0.54
C CYS A 274 -23.75 -2.00 -1.17
N CYS A 275 -23.97 -0.73 -0.77
CA CYS A 275 -23.19 0.38 -1.28
C CYS A 275 -21.71 0.27 -0.88
N VAL A 276 -21.44 -0.01 0.39
CA VAL A 276 -20.08 -0.19 0.91
C VAL A 276 -19.37 -1.33 0.19
N ASN A 277 -20.01 -2.49 0.09
CA ASN A 277 -19.45 -3.63 -0.64
C ASN A 277 -19.18 -3.29 -2.11
N GLY A 278 -20.12 -2.58 -2.77
CA GLY A 278 -19.94 -2.14 -4.16
C GLY A 278 -18.75 -1.22 -4.36
N ILE A 279 -18.53 -0.27 -3.44
CA ILE A 279 -17.35 0.62 -3.51
C ILE A 279 -16.07 -0.17 -3.26
N PHE A 280 -16.01 -0.92 -2.16
CA PHE A 280 -14.78 -1.60 -1.75
C PHE A 280 -14.36 -2.71 -2.73
N SER A 281 -15.31 -3.40 -3.38
CA SER A 281 -14.99 -4.39 -4.43
C SER A 281 -14.26 -3.80 -5.64
N HIS A 282 -14.34 -2.47 -5.86
CA HIS A 282 -13.66 -1.79 -6.96
C HIS A 282 -12.38 -1.06 -6.55
N VAL A 283 -12.24 -0.67 -5.27
CA VAL A 283 -11.13 0.17 -4.84
C VAL A 283 -10.13 -0.54 -3.93
N MET A 284 -10.48 -1.71 -3.38
CA MET A 284 -9.64 -2.44 -2.42
C MET A 284 -9.11 -3.74 -3.03
N ASP A 285 -7.80 -3.84 -3.09
CA ASP A 285 -7.03 -5.02 -3.44
C ASP A 285 -5.77 -5.10 -2.55
N ARG A 286 -4.97 -6.15 -2.69
CA ARG A 286 -3.73 -6.32 -1.91
C ARG A 286 -2.75 -5.17 -2.06
N THR A 287 -2.71 -4.51 -3.21
CA THR A 287 -1.77 -3.42 -3.49
C THR A 287 -2.20 -2.10 -2.88
N ARG A 288 -3.51 -1.86 -2.76
CA ARG A 288 -4.10 -0.61 -2.27
C ARG A 288 -4.58 -0.68 -0.83
N GLY A 289 -5.08 -1.84 -0.41
CA GLY A 289 -5.68 -2.03 0.91
C GLY A 289 -5.05 -3.15 1.75
N GLY A 290 -4.00 -3.80 1.24
CA GLY A 290 -3.31 -4.90 1.94
C GLY A 290 -4.05 -6.23 1.94
N ILE A 291 -5.33 -6.27 1.57
CA ILE A 291 -6.16 -7.48 1.44
C ILE A 291 -7.03 -7.41 0.19
N ASP A 292 -7.39 -8.57 -0.36
CA ASP A 292 -8.39 -8.66 -1.42
C ASP A 292 -9.80 -8.55 -0.82
N TYR A 293 -10.67 -7.77 -1.48
CA TYR A 293 -12.07 -7.64 -1.05
C TYR A 293 -12.92 -8.78 -1.62
N ASP A 294 -12.73 -9.98 -1.07
CA ASP A 294 -13.42 -11.21 -1.45
C ASP A 294 -14.72 -11.43 -0.65
N GLU A 295 -15.34 -12.60 -0.81
CA GLU A 295 -16.56 -12.98 -0.09
C GLU A 295 -16.39 -13.04 1.44
N ASN A 296 -15.17 -13.22 1.94
CA ASN A 296 -14.86 -13.26 3.38
C ASN A 296 -14.70 -11.85 3.94
N ALA A 297 -14.12 -10.93 3.15
CA ALA A 297 -13.98 -9.52 3.50
C ALA A 297 -15.28 -8.73 3.35
N ALA A 298 -16.19 -9.15 2.45
CA ALA A 298 -17.45 -8.49 2.19
C ALA A 298 -18.41 -8.59 3.38
N LEU A 299 -19.07 -7.46 3.71
CA LEU A 299 -20.04 -7.40 4.79
C LEU A 299 -21.33 -8.12 4.42
N LYS A 300 -21.86 -8.93 5.35
CA LYS A 300 -23.14 -9.64 5.23
C LYS A 300 -24.15 -9.05 6.21
N LYS A 301 -25.39 -8.91 5.75
CA LYS A 301 -26.49 -8.41 6.60
C LYS A 301 -26.72 -9.37 7.80
N GLY A 302 -26.61 -8.86 9.01
CA GLY A 302 -26.78 -9.60 10.26
C GLY A 302 -28.17 -9.51 10.86
N VAL A 303 -28.91 -8.40 10.62
CA VAL A 303 -30.24 -8.12 11.19
C VAL A 303 -31.17 -7.62 10.11
N ARG A 304 -32.46 -8.01 10.18
CA ARG A 304 -33.56 -7.38 9.43
C ARG A 304 -34.13 -6.25 10.28
N TYR A 305 -34.13 -5.04 9.73
CA TYR A 305 -34.78 -3.89 10.35
C TYR A 305 -36.22 -3.79 9.86
N GLU A 306 -37.19 -3.70 10.78
CA GLU A 306 -38.58 -3.40 10.43
C GLU A 306 -38.67 -1.99 9.82
N GLY A 307 -39.51 -1.84 8.78
CA GLY A 307 -39.68 -0.56 8.11
C GLY A 307 -38.46 -0.11 7.31
N GLU A 308 -37.69 -1.05 6.74
CA GLU A 308 -36.66 -0.71 5.75
C GLU A 308 -37.30 0.08 4.61
N LEU A 309 -37.19 1.42 4.70
CA LEU A 309 -37.45 2.27 3.55
C LEU A 309 -36.41 1.95 2.49
N ASP A 310 -36.87 1.72 1.26
CA ASP A 310 -36.03 1.52 0.07
C ASP A 310 -35.36 2.87 -0.29
N ARG A 311 -34.50 3.35 0.61
CA ARG A 311 -33.73 4.59 0.40
C ARG A 311 -32.51 4.27 -0.43
N LYS A 312 -32.47 4.83 -1.62
CA LYS A 312 -31.31 4.74 -2.51
C LYS A 312 -30.13 5.52 -1.93
N VAL A 313 -28.93 4.99 -2.14
CA VAL A 313 -27.71 5.75 -1.91
C VAL A 313 -27.54 6.73 -3.07
N SER A 314 -27.28 8.01 -2.77
CA SER A 314 -27.06 9.06 -3.78
C SER A 314 -25.57 9.37 -3.88
N LEU A 315 -25.05 9.44 -5.09
CA LEU A 315 -23.73 9.94 -5.39
C LEU A 315 -23.84 11.39 -5.89
N HIS A 316 -23.21 12.32 -5.20
CA HIS A 316 -23.11 13.70 -5.60
C HIS A 316 -21.71 13.98 -6.13
N LEU A 317 -21.60 14.30 -7.42
CA LEU A 317 -20.37 14.73 -8.05
C LEU A 317 -20.35 16.26 -8.10
N VAL A 318 -19.34 16.85 -7.49
CA VAL A 318 -19.12 18.31 -7.52
C VAL A 318 -17.92 18.58 -8.41
N ASP A 319 -18.15 19.27 -9.51
CA ASP A 319 -17.07 19.79 -10.35
C ASP A 319 -16.54 21.08 -9.72
N SER A 320 -15.31 21.05 -9.24
CA SER A 320 -14.62 22.21 -8.67
C SER A 320 -13.75 22.95 -9.71
N SER A 321 -13.74 22.55 -10.96
CA SER A 321 -13.03 23.24 -12.03
C SER A 321 -13.72 24.60 -12.29
N GLY A 322 -13.21 25.65 -11.68
CA GLY A 322 -13.75 27.02 -11.79
C GLY A 322 -14.15 27.67 -10.47
N ILE A 323 -13.81 27.04 -9.35
CA ILE A 323 -13.85 27.66 -8.03
C ILE A 323 -12.42 28.10 -7.70
N ASP A 324 -12.13 29.40 -7.89
CA ASP A 324 -10.88 30.05 -7.46
C ASP A 324 -10.87 30.26 -5.92
#